data_07ee300f4e5f81bb044e9f0b4e4386e0
#
_entry.id   07ee300f4e5f81bb044e9f0b4e4386e0
#
_cell.length_a   1.000
_cell.length_b   1.000
_cell.length_c   1.000
_cell.angle_alpha   90.00
_cell.angle_beta   90.00
_cell.angle_gamma   90.00
#
_symmetry.space_group_name_H-M   'P 1'
#
loop_
_entity.id
_entity.type
_entity.pdbx_description
1 polymer ?
#
loop_
_entity_poly.entity_id
_entity_poly.type
_entity_poly.pdbx_seq_one_letter_code
_entity_poly.pdbx_strand_id
1 'polypeptide(L)'
;MKEFNYSELSRKLTSELNKKEKQNNGIYFTPPETINANIDLLKPEIVTMKGKIASKISECNEILMTEMLLNGDFDYLTQEEIILLLTVFIETDEPKYNIESISTELEYLLKDLSKYAYYVSDDLSKRKIYLPYCWEINMELIDITNDWIKGKLFSELNFPTFEGNFINNMIKIVAISRTLSKIAIMVEKHELAKNVSEIERIIMRDIISVESLYVR
;
A
#
# COMPACT_ATOMS: atom_id res chain seq x y z
N MET A 1 38.57 -6.56 -2.36
CA MET A 1 37.18 -6.03 -2.47
C MET A 1 36.78 -6.23 -3.92
N LYS A 2 35.80 -7.09 -4.20
CA LYS A 2 35.30 -7.25 -5.58
C LYS A 2 34.45 -6.02 -5.91
N GLU A 3 34.84 -5.29 -6.95
CA GLU A 3 34.02 -4.19 -7.47
C GLU A 3 32.65 -4.73 -7.84
N PHE A 4 31.63 -4.08 -7.31
CA PHE A 4 30.25 -4.46 -7.49
C PHE A 4 29.84 -4.07 -8.91
N ASN A 5 29.69 -5.07 -9.80
CA ASN A 5 29.36 -4.81 -11.20
C ASN A 5 27.84 -4.58 -11.37
N TYR A 6 27.44 -3.32 -11.23
CA TYR A 6 26.05 -2.86 -11.41
C TYR A 6 25.46 -3.27 -12.78
N SER A 7 26.30 -3.39 -13.82
CA SER A 7 25.84 -3.74 -15.16
C SER A 7 25.39 -5.19 -15.25
N GLU A 8 26.05 -6.10 -14.53
CA GLU A 8 25.69 -7.52 -14.51
C GLU A 8 24.44 -7.76 -13.68
N LEU A 9 24.30 -7.03 -12.57
CA LEU A 9 23.10 -7.07 -11.73
C LEU A 9 21.88 -6.52 -12.48
N SER A 10 22.05 -5.40 -13.18
CA SER A 10 21.02 -4.78 -14.01
C SER A 10 20.54 -5.74 -15.12
N ARG A 11 21.45 -6.40 -15.82
CA ARG A 11 21.09 -7.39 -16.87
C ARG A 11 20.34 -8.60 -16.30
N LYS A 12 20.77 -9.12 -15.15
CA LYS A 12 20.09 -10.25 -14.48
C LYS A 12 18.70 -9.83 -14.02
N LEU A 13 18.57 -8.67 -13.40
CA LEU A 13 17.29 -8.07 -13.03
C LEU A 13 16.37 -7.95 -14.26
N THR A 14 16.83 -7.33 -15.33
CA THR A 14 16.03 -7.14 -16.56
C THR A 14 15.60 -8.48 -17.16
N SER A 15 16.48 -9.49 -17.17
CA SER A 15 16.14 -10.80 -17.73
C SER A 15 15.13 -11.58 -16.87
N GLU A 16 15.23 -11.48 -15.56
CA GLU A 16 14.27 -12.10 -14.63
C GLU A 16 12.94 -11.35 -14.61
N LEU A 17 13.00 -10.04 -14.72
CA LEU A 17 11.83 -9.16 -14.82
C LEU A 17 11.02 -9.48 -16.08
N ASN A 18 11.68 -9.54 -17.24
CA ASN A 18 11.05 -9.90 -18.52
C ASN A 18 10.47 -11.33 -18.52
N LYS A 19 11.04 -12.25 -17.73
CA LYS A 19 10.49 -13.60 -17.54
C LYS A 19 9.23 -13.57 -16.66
N LYS A 20 9.22 -12.75 -15.62
CA LYS A 20 8.09 -12.60 -14.72
C LYS A 20 6.96 -11.73 -15.30
N GLU A 21 7.28 -10.72 -16.12
CA GLU A 21 6.28 -9.96 -16.91
C GLU A 21 5.44 -10.84 -17.83
N LYS A 22 6.04 -11.92 -18.33
CA LYS A 22 5.31 -12.93 -19.13
C LYS A 22 4.46 -13.87 -18.28
N GLN A 23 4.67 -13.93 -16.97
CA GLN A 23 3.99 -14.87 -16.06
C GLN A 23 3.08 -14.19 -15.02
N ASN A 24 3.45 -13.01 -14.52
CA ASN A 24 2.73 -12.33 -13.45
C ASN A 24 2.95 -10.83 -13.53
N ASN A 25 2.23 -10.08 -14.04
CA ASN A 25 2.26 -8.61 -14.02
C ASN A 25 2.99 -7.85 -12.85
N GLY A 26 4.22 -8.15 -12.42
CA GLY A 26 4.98 -7.50 -11.32
C GLY A 26 5.31 -6.00 -11.48
N ILE A 27 5.58 -5.24 -10.39
CA ILE A 27 6.07 -3.85 -10.45
C ILE A 27 7.53 -3.87 -10.89
N TYR A 28 7.82 -3.36 -12.06
CA TYR A 28 9.18 -3.36 -12.56
C TYR A 28 9.55 -2.01 -13.16
N PHE A 29 10.59 -1.43 -12.59
CA PHE A 29 11.36 -0.40 -13.27
C PHE A 29 12.31 -1.12 -14.22
N THR A 30 12.31 -0.75 -15.47
CA THR A 30 13.41 -1.13 -16.35
C THR A 30 14.66 -0.47 -15.78
N PRO A 31 15.69 -1.25 -15.33
CA PRO A 31 16.89 -0.62 -14.81
C PRO A 31 17.48 0.27 -15.93
N PRO A 32 18.08 1.40 -15.59
CA PRO A 32 18.76 2.20 -16.58
C PRO A 32 19.73 1.30 -17.33
N GLU A 33 19.55 1.19 -18.64
CA GLU A 33 20.51 0.53 -19.48
C GLU A 33 21.86 1.16 -19.15
N THR A 34 22.81 0.34 -18.79
CA THR A 34 24.14 0.69 -18.36
C THR A 34 24.58 1.97 -19.04
N ILE A 35 24.94 2.96 -18.23
CA ILE A 35 25.58 4.18 -18.69
C ILE A 35 26.90 3.76 -19.38
N ASN A 36 26.79 3.29 -20.58
CA ASN A 36 27.89 3.10 -21.50
C ASN A 36 27.80 4.22 -22.53
N ALA A 37 28.44 5.29 -22.22
CA ALA A 37 29.23 6.13 -23.11
C ALA A 37 28.65 6.61 -24.45
N ASN A 38 27.41 6.40 -24.76
CA ASN A 38 26.74 7.05 -25.89
C ASN A 38 25.53 7.81 -25.34
N ILE A 39 25.80 9.03 -24.93
CA ILE A 39 24.84 10.00 -24.41
C ILE A 39 23.66 10.24 -25.37
N ASP A 40 23.80 9.93 -26.63
CA ASP A 40 22.77 10.08 -27.68
C ASP A 40 21.73 8.95 -27.71
N LEU A 41 21.83 7.95 -26.83
CA LEU A 41 20.95 6.79 -26.78
C LEU A 41 20.26 6.60 -25.42
N LEU A 42 20.16 7.62 -24.61
CA LEU A 42 19.21 7.63 -23.53
C LEU A 42 17.80 7.64 -24.12
N LYS A 43 17.33 6.46 -24.51
CA LYS A 43 15.89 6.26 -24.67
C LYS A 43 15.28 6.66 -23.34
N PRO A 44 14.27 7.55 -23.32
CA PRO A 44 13.59 7.90 -22.08
C PRO A 44 13.20 6.58 -21.41
N GLU A 45 13.59 6.41 -20.15
CA GLU A 45 13.24 5.23 -19.38
C GLU A 45 11.74 5.02 -19.52
N ILE A 46 11.36 3.89 -20.09
CA ILE A 46 9.94 3.59 -20.24
C ILE A 46 9.46 3.11 -18.88
N VAL A 47 8.90 4.03 -18.11
CA VAL A 47 8.24 3.69 -16.87
C VAL A 47 7.02 2.84 -17.20
N THR A 48 6.97 1.62 -16.70
CA THR A 48 5.82 0.72 -16.86
C THR A 48 4.56 1.33 -16.27
N MET A 49 3.38 0.84 -16.65
CA MET A 49 2.12 1.27 -16.02
C MET A 49 2.18 1.08 -14.50
N LYS A 50 2.74 -0.02 -14.02
CA LYS A 50 2.94 -0.27 -12.59
C LYS A 50 3.84 0.76 -11.92
N GLY A 51 4.96 1.10 -12.54
CA GLY A 51 5.83 2.16 -12.06
C GLY A 51 5.12 3.51 -12.00
N LYS A 52 4.26 3.82 -13.00
CA LYS A 52 3.43 5.04 -12.98
C LYS A 52 2.42 5.04 -11.85
N ILE A 53 1.82 3.91 -11.52
CA ILE A 53 0.90 3.75 -10.40
C ILE A 53 1.67 3.93 -9.09
N ALA A 54 2.72 3.15 -8.89
CA ALA A 54 3.54 3.20 -7.68
C ALA A 54 4.05 4.62 -7.39
N SER A 55 4.50 5.35 -8.41
CA SER A 55 4.98 6.73 -8.25
C SER A 55 3.93 7.75 -7.77
N LYS A 56 2.66 7.39 -7.72
CA LYS A 56 1.58 8.23 -7.22
C LYS A 56 1.19 7.92 -5.77
N ILE A 57 1.70 6.84 -5.23
CA ILE A 57 1.44 6.39 -3.87
C ILE A 57 2.61 6.86 -3.00
N SER A 58 2.33 7.63 -1.97
CA SER A 58 3.32 8.18 -1.05
C SER A 58 3.00 7.94 0.42
N GLU A 59 1.76 7.55 0.72
CA GLU A 59 1.27 7.43 2.09
C GLU A 59 1.43 6.02 2.67
N CYS A 60 1.80 5.05 1.84
CA CYS A 60 1.93 3.64 2.26
C CYS A 60 2.93 2.90 1.35
N ASN A 61 3.13 1.60 1.58
CA ASN A 61 3.98 0.77 0.73
C ASN A 61 3.42 0.70 -0.70
N GLU A 62 4.00 1.49 -1.60
CA GLU A 62 3.55 1.63 -2.98
C GLU A 62 3.66 0.34 -3.79
N ILE A 63 4.60 -0.54 -3.44
CA ILE A 63 4.80 -1.82 -4.15
C ILE A 63 3.61 -2.74 -3.86
N LEU A 64 3.31 -2.95 -2.58
CA LEU A 64 2.21 -3.82 -2.17
C LEU A 64 0.86 -3.27 -2.65
N MET A 65 0.62 -1.98 -2.46
CA MET A 65 -0.63 -1.33 -2.87
C MET A 65 -0.85 -1.43 -4.38
N THR A 66 0.20 -1.26 -5.18
CA THR A 66 0.09 -1.36 -6.65
C THR A 66 -0.21 -2.79 -7.09
N GLU A 67 0.43 -3.80 -6.47
CA GLU A 67 0.15 -5.21 -6.79
C GLU A 67 -1.31 -5.54 -6.48
N MET A 68 -1.79 -5.22 -5.30
CA MET A 68 -3.17 -5.47 -4.90
C MET A 68 -4.18 -4.83 -5.85
N LEU A 69 -3.93 -3.57 -6.23
CA LEU A 69 -4.81 -2.86 -7.16
C LEU A 69 -4.88 -3.56 -8.52
N LEU A 70 -3.73 -3.98 -9.06
CA LEU A 70 -3.66 -4.58 -10.38
C LEU A 70 -4.10 -6.05 -10.40
N ASN A 71 -3.93 -6.76 -9.29
CA ASN A 71 -4.46 -8.13 -9.12
C ASN A 71 -5.99 -8.14 -8.97
N GLY A 72 -6.61 -7.01 -8.63
CA GLY A 72 -8.05 -6.92 -8.42
C GLY A 72 -8.47 -7.30 -7.00
N ASP A 73 -7.56 -7.28 -6.04
CA ASP A 73 -7.82 -7.68 -4.65
C ASP A 73 -8.87 -6.80 -3.95
N PHE A 74 -9.10 -5.59 -4.47
CA PHE A 74 -10.13 -4.67 -3.98
C PHE A 74 -11.51 -4.88 -4.62
N ASP A 75 -11.58 -5.61 -5.75
CA ASP A 75 -12.77 -5.61 -6.61
C ASP A 75 -13.96 -6.34 -5.97
N TYR A 76 -13.69 -7.21 -4.98
CA TYR A 76 -14.71 -8.02 -4.29
C TYR A 76 -14.98 -7.57 -2.85
N LEU A 77 -14.28 -6.54 -2.37
CA LEU A 77 -14.39 -6.06 -1.01
C LEU A 77 -15.49 -5.01 -0.87
N THR A 78 -16.19 -5.07 0.25
CA THR A 78 -17.08 -3.99 0.69
C THR A 78 -16.28 -2.75 1.07
N GLN A 79 -16.96 -1.60 1.17
CA GLN A 79 -16.32 -0.36 1.63
C GLN A 79 -15.69 -0.51 3.02
N GLU A 80 -16.38 -1.20 3.92
CA GLU A 80 -15.90 -1.49 5.27
C GLU A 80 -14.64 -2.35 5.25
N GLU A 81 -14.61 -3.41 4.46
CA GLU A 81 -13.45 -4.28 4.30
C GLU A 81 -12.28 -3.54 3.64
N ILE A 82 -12.52 -2.65 2.68
CA ILE A 82 -11.47 -1.81 2.10
C ILE A 82 -10.87 -0.90 3.18
N ILE A 83 -11.69 -0.29 4.04
CA ILE A 83 -11.19 0.53 5.16
C ILE A 83 -10.29 -0.32 6.06
N LEU A 84 -10.75 -1.50 6.49
CA LEU A 84 -9.97 -2.40 7.33
C LEU A 84 -8.66 -2.84 6.64
N LEU A 85 -8.70 -3.13 5.34
CA LEU A 85 -7.53 -3.45 4.57
C LEU A 85 -6.53 -2.28 4.50
N LEU A 86 -7.01 -1.05 4.39
CA LEU A 86 -6.12 0.12 4.37
C LEU A 86 -5.42 0.34 5.72
N THR A 87 -5.98 -0.11 6.84
CA THR A 87 -5.31 0.02 8.15
C THR A 87 -3.99 -0.73 8.21
N VAL A 88 -3.86 -1.84 7.49
CA VAL A 88 -2.66 -2.70 7.57
C VAL A 88 -1.42 -2.06 6.96
N PHE A 89 -1.59 -0.97 6.22
CA PHE A 89 -0.50 -0.17 5.65
C PHE A 89 -0.07 0.99 6.55
N ILE A 90 -0.74 1.18 7.69
CA ILE A 90 -0.42 2.24 8.65
C ILE A 90 0.59 1.71 9.65
N GLU A 91 1.76 2.34 9.70
CA GLU A 91 2.73 2.06 10.75
C GLU A 91 2.22 2.62 12.09
N THR A 92 2.23 1.80 13.11
CA THR A 92 1.80 2.17 14.46
C THR A 92 2.63 1.42 15.51
N ASP A 93 2.85 2.06 16.64
CA ASP A 93 3.48 1.46 17.82
C ASP A 93 2.44 0.83 18.77
N GLU A 94 1.22 0.63 18.31
CA GLU A 94 0.13 0.10 19.10
C GLU A 94 0.36 -1.38 19.44
N PRO A 95 -0.08 -1.86 20.61
CA PRO A 95 0.08 -3.27 20.96
C PRO A 95 -0.78 -4.17 20.08
N LYS A 96 -0.28 -5.38 19.80
CA LYS A 96 -0.99 -6.38 18.99
C LYS A 96 -2.28 -6.81 19.70
N TYR A 97 -3.39 -6.73 18.98
CA TYR A 97 -4.70 -7.21 19.42
C TYR A 97 -5.05 -8.55 18.77
N ASN A 98 -5.91 -9.31 19.44
CA ASN A 98 -6.54 -10.47 18.84
C ASN A 98 -7.65 -9.96 17.91
N ILE A 99 -7.56 -10.32 16.62
CA ILE A 99 -8.58 -9.98 15.64
C ILE A 99 -9.79 -10.88 15.89
N GLU A 100 -10.89 -10.30 16.39
CA GLU A 100 -12.07 -11.09 16.72
C GLU A 100 -13.10 -11.18 15.60
N SER A 101 -13.08 -10.30 14.60
CA SER A 101 -14.14 -10.31 13.58
C SER A 101 -13.77 -9.60 12.27
N ILE A 102 -13.08 -10.28 11.41
CA ILE A 102 -12.99 -9.93 9.98
C ILE A 102 -13.66 -11.02 9.15
N SER A 103 -14.05 -10.69 7.91
CA SER A 103 -14.58 -11.70 7.00
C SER A 103 -13.51 -12.74 6.64
N THR A 104 -13.97 -13.94 6.28
CA THR A 104 -13.05 -15.02 5.85
C THR A 104 -12.24 -14.58 4.62
N GLU A 105 -12.88 -13.85 3.72
CA GLU A 105 -12.28 -13.31 2.51
C GLU A 105 -11.15 -12.35 2.82
N LEU A 106 -11.38 -11.40 3.73
CA LEU A 106 -10.36 -10.45 4.17
C LEU A 106 -9.20 -11.15 4.90
N GLU A 107 -9.50 -12.16 5.72
CA GLU A 107 -8.47 -12.96 6.42
C GLU A 107 -7.54 -13.69 5.43
N TYR A 108 -8.10 -14.31 4.39
CA TYR A 108 -7.30 -14.95 3.34
C TYR A 108 -6.44 -13.93 2.59
N LEU A 109 -7.01 -12.79 2.22
CA LEU A 109 -6.29 -11.73 1.53
C LEU A 109 -5.12 -11.21 2.36
N LEU A 110 -5.31 -10.96 3.66
CA LEU A 110 -4.25 -10.51 4.57
C LEU A 110 -3.13 -11.55 4.73
N LYS A 111 -3.48 -12.83 4.78
CA LYS A 111 -2.48 -13.93 4.81
C LYS A 111 -1.64 -13.97 3.53
N ASP A 112 -2.28 -13.82 2.39
CA ASP A 112 -1.58 -13.85 1.10
C ASP A 112 -0.75 -12.58 0.89
N LEU A 113 -1.26 -11.42 1.32
CA LEU A 113 -0.50 -10.16 1.33
C LEU A 113 0.74 -10.27 2.21
N SER A 114 0.63 -10.86 3.41
CA SER A 114 1.77 -11.08 4.31
C SER A 114 2.84 -11.98 3.69
N LYS A 115 2.42 -13.06 3.03
CA LYS A 115 3.36 -13.93 2.30
C LYS A 115 4.04 -13.18 1.16
N TYR A 116 3.28 -12.42 0.40
CA TYR A 116 3.82 -11.64 -0.72
C TYR A 116 4.83 -10.60 -0.22
N ALA A 117 4.47 -9.83 0.82
CA ALA A 117 5.36 -8.86 1.45
C ALA A 117 6.68 -9.50 1.92
N TYR A 118 6.59 -10.67 2.57
CA TYR A 118 7.76 -11.43 3.00
C TYR A 118 8.65 -11.83 1.80
N TYR A 119 8.08 -12.38 0.74
CA TYR A 119 8.86 -12.79 -0.44
C TYR A 119 9.55 -11.62 -1.13
N VAL A 120 8.87 -10.48 -1.27
CA VAL A 120 9.46 -9.28 -1.87
C VAL A 120 10.60 -8.74 -1.00
N SER A 121 10.38 -8.64 0.30
CA SER A 121 11.40 -8.18 1.27
C SER A 121 12.63 -9.08 1.28
N ASP A 122 12.43 -10.40 1.29
CA ASP A 122 13.51 -11.40 1.26
C ASP A 122 14.32 -11.32 -0.05
N ASP A 123 13.64 -11.21 -1.21
CA ASP A 123 14.32 -11.07 -2.50
C ASP A 123 15.13 -9.77 -2.60
N LEU A 124 14.57 -8.64 -2.15
CA LEU A 124 15.27 -7.37 -2.08
C LEU A 124 16.49 -7.44 -1.14
N SER A 125 16.35 -8.06 0.02
CA SER A 125 17.44 -8.26 0.99
C SER A 125 18.57 -9.10 0.41
N LYS A 126 18.26 -10.17 -0.30
CA LYS A 126 19.24 -11.00 -1.01
C LYS A 126 19.99 -10.22 -2.09
N ARG A 127 19.34 -9.25 -2.69
CA ARG A 127 19.94 -8.34 -3.69
C ARG A 127 20.64 -7.15 -3.05
N LYS A 128 20.63 -7.02 -1.72
CA LYS A 128 21.14 -5.89 -0.95
C LYS A 128 20.49 -4.55 -1.33
N ILE A 129 19.21 -4.61 -1.65
CA ILE A 129 18.37 -3.44 -1.88
C ILE A 129 17.56 -3.22 -0.61
N TYR A 130 17.78 -2.09 0.03
CA TYR A 130 17.10 -1.72 1.27
C TYR A 130 16.17 -0.56 0.98
N LEU A 131 14.88 -0.82 1.11
CA LEU A 131 13.84 0.20 0.99
C LEU A 131 13.34 0.56 2.39
N PRO A 132 13.01 1.83 2.62
CA PRO A 132 12.58 2.32 3.94
C PRO A 132 11.10 2.00 4.20
N TYR A 133 10.66 0.77 3.89
CA TYR A 133 9.28 0.35 4.08
C TYR A 133 9.16 -0.67 5.20
N CYS A 134 8.07 -0.57 5.95
CA CYS A 134 7.62 -1.69 6.74
C CYS A 134 7.02 -2.75 5.81
N TRP A 135 7.59 -3.95 5.84
CA TRP A 135 7.10 -5.11 5.11
C TRP A 135 6.20 -6.00 5.96
N GLU A 136 6.11 -5.71 7.25
CA GLU A 136 5.18 -6.40 8.13
C GLU A 136 3.77 -5.83 7.94
N ILE A 137 2.83 -6.73 7.77
CA ILE A 137 1.42 -6.36 7.69
C ILE A 137 0.92 -6.15 9.11
N ASN A 138 0.57 -4.91 9.41
CA ASN A 138 0.13 -4.49 10.72
C ASN A 138 -1.39 -4.64 10.86
N MET A 139 -1.83 -5.46 11.81
CA MET A 139 -3.26 -5.72 12.04
C MET A 139 -3.80 -5.01 13.30
N GLU A 140 -3.00 -4.19 13.94
CA GLU A 140 -3.28 -3.61 15.26
C GLU A 140 -4.45 -2.62 15.26
N LEU A 141 -4.71 -1.98 14.13
CA LEU A 141 -5.79 -0.99 14.01
C LEU A 141 -7.12 -1.59 13.56
N ILE A 142 -7.17 -2.87 13.18
CA ILE A 142 -8.37 -3.47 12.55
C ILE A 142 -9.57 -3.39 13.51
N ASP A 143 -9.43 -3.86 14.74
CA ASP A 143 -10.56 -3.96 15.67
C ASP A 143 -11.12 -2.59 16.06
N ILE A 144 -10.26 -1.65 16.42
CA ILE A 144 -10.71 -0.30 16.79
C ILE A 144 -11.31 0.44 15.60
N THR A 145 -10.76 0.23 14.39
CA THR A 145 -11.34 0.80 13.16
C THR A 145 -12.68 0.16 12.84
N ASN A 146 -12.82 -1.15 13.01
CA ASN A 146 -14.08 -1.86 12.81
C ASN A 146 -15.17 -1.35 13.78
N ASP A 147 -14.83 -1.12 15.04
CA ASP A 147 -15.71 -0.51 16.01
C ASP A 147 -16.13 0.91 15.58
N TRP A 148 -15.17 1.69 15.08
CA TRP A 148 -15.44 3.05 14.59
C TRP A 148 -16.39 3.05 13.41
N ILE A 149 -16.14 2.27 12.37
CA ILE A 149 -16.99 2.25 11.17
C ILE A 149 -18.38 1.67 11.45
N LYS A 150 -18.53 0.80 12.47
CA LYS A 150 -19.82 0.30 12.96
C LYS A 150 -20.61 1.31 13.79
N GLY A 151 -20.07 2.49 14.01
CA GLY A 151 -20.78 3.59 14.63
C GLY A 151 -20.59 3.74 16.14
N LYS A 152 -19.66 3.02 16.79
CA LYS A 152 -19.33 3.30 18.19
C LYS A 152 -18.93 4.76 18.36
N LEU A 153 -19.34 5.37 19.48
CA LEU A 153 -18.92 6.71 19.83
C LEU A 153 -17.43 6.74 20.15
N PHE A 154 -16.79 7.88 19.90
CA PHE A 154 -15.37 8.04 20.20
C PHE A 154 -15.04 7.72 21.67
N SER A 155 -15.90 8.12 22.60
CA SER A 155 -15.77 7.84 24.04
C SER A 155 -15.96 6.37 24.43
N GLU A 156 -16.49 5.53 23.54
CA GLU A 156 -16.72 4.09 23.75
C GLU A 156 -15.61 3.22 23.15
N LEU A 157 -14.69 3.84 22.40
CA LEU A 157 -13.56 3.15 21.84
C LEU A 157 -12.51 2.84 22.91
N ASN A 158 -11.95 1.66 22.84
CA ASN A 158 -10.85 1.29 23.73
C ASN A 158 -9.51 1.62 23.04
N PHE A 159 -8.96 2.77 23.37
CA PHE A 159 -7.68 3.21 22.84
C PHE A 159 -6.54 2.53 23.60
N PRO A 160 -5.67 1.80 22.92
CA PRO A 160 -4.51 1.16 23.55
C PRO A 160 -3.44 2.18 23.97
N THR A 161 -3.39 3.33 23.28
CA THR A 161 -2.45 4.43 23.54
C THR A 161 -3.16 5.79 23.53
N PHE A 162 -2.61 6.78 22.82
CA PHE A 162 -3.18 8.12 22.77
C PHE A 162 -4.29 8.22 21.72
N GLU A 163 -5.43 8.77 22.11
CA GLU A 163 -6.58 9.06 21.23
C GLU A 163 -6.19 9.82 19.95
N GLY A 164 -5.21 10.74 20.09
CA GLY A 164 -4.68 11.50 18.95
C GLY A 164 -4.01 10.65 17.88
N ASN A 165 -3.43 9.51 18.23
CA ASN A 165 -2.84 8.58 17.28
C ASN A 165 -3.92 7.97 16.39
N PHE A 166 -5.04 7.57 17.00
CA PHE A 166 -6.18 7.04 16.24
C PHE A 166 -6.71 8.05 15.23
N ILE A 167 -6.91 9.31 15.64
CA ILE A 167 -7.37 10.38 14.76
C ILE A 167 -6.40 10.54 13.57
N ASN A 168 -5.09 10.62 13.84
CA ASN A 168 -4.07 10.74 12.80
C ASN A 168 -4.08 9.53 11.85
N ASN A 169 -4.28 8.32 12.37
CA ASN A 169 -4.34 7.11 11.55
C ASN A 169 -5.58 7.10 10.66
N MET A 170 -6.73 7.55 11.16
CA MET A 170 -7.94 7.71 10.34
C MET A 170 -7.74 8.73 9.22
N ILE A 171 -7.07 9.85 9.50
CA ILE A 171 -6.72 10.84 8.47
C ILE A 171 -5.78 10.24 7.41
N LYS A 172 -4.79 9.42 7.81
CA LYS A 172 -3.93 8.71 6.86
C LYS A 172 -4.73 7.76 5.96
N ILE A 173 -5.67 7.00 6.52
CA ILE A 173 -6.54 6.11 5.72
C ILE A 173 -7.32 6.92 4.68
N VAL A 174 -7.86 8.07 5.05
CA VAL A 174 -8.55 8.97 4.11
C VAL A 174 -7.58 9.46 3.01
N ALA A 175 -6.35 9.80 3.35
CA ALA A 175 -5.35 10.22 2.36
C ALA A 175 -5.03 9.08 1.36
N ILE A 176 -4.82 7.86 1.87
CA ILE A 176 -4.60 6.66 1.04
C ILE A 176 -5.82 6.41 0.14
N SER A 177 -7.04 6.48 0.68
CA SER A 177 -8.26 6.25 -0.09
C SER A 177 -8.44 7.26 -1.22
N ARG A 178 -8.17 8.54 -0.98
CA ARG A 178 -8.19 9.58 -2.03
C ARG A 178 -7.18 9.31 -3.14
N THR A 179 -5.99 8.85 -2.79
CA THR A 179 -4.96 8.47 -3.77
C THR A 179 -5.38 7.24 -4.55
N LEU A 180 -5.88 6.20 -3.87
CA LEU A 180 -6.39 4.97 -4.49
C LEU A 180 -7.55 5.24 -5.45
N SER A 181 -8.49 6.11 -5.09
CA SER A 181 -9.60 6.50 -5.98
C SER A 181 -9.11 7.14 -7.27
N LYS A 182 -8.14 8.07 -7.20
CA LYS A 182 -7.53 8.70 -8.39
C LYS A 182 -6.82 7.68 -9.28
N ILE A 183 -6.10 6.74 -8.68
CA ILE A 183 -5.40 5.68 -9.41
C ILE A 183 -6.41 4.72 -10.05
N ALA A 184 -7.47 4.34 -9.33
CA ALA A 184 -8.52 3.48 -9.85
C ALA A 184 -9.17 4.07 -11.11
N ILE A 185 -9.42 5.39 -11.14
CA ILE A 185 -9.87 6.11 -12.36
C ILE A 185 -8.83 5.96 -13.48
N MET A 186 -7.54 6.15 -13.19
CA MET A 186 -6.47 6.09 -14.18
C MET A 186 -6.34 4.70 -14.83
N VAL A 187 -6.70 3.63 -14.11
CA VAL A 187 -6.65 2.24 -14.58
C VAL A 187 -8.05 1.72 -14.97
N GLU A 188 -9.02 2.63 -15.17
CA GLU A 188 -10.39 2.34 -15.62
C GLU A 188 -11.22 1.45 -14.68
N LYS A 189 -10.83 1.35 -13.41
CA LYS A 189 -11.59 0.64 -12.35
C LYS A 189 -12.62 1.58 -11.72
N HIS A 190 -13.64 1.99 -12.48
CA HIS A 190 -14.59 3.02 -12.07
C HIS A 190 -15.45 2.64 -10.86
N GLU A 191 -15.86 1.37 -10.73
CA GLU A 191 -16.62 0.89 -9.56
C GLU A 191 -15.77 0.96 -8.30
N LEU A 192 -14.51 0.54 -8.35
CA LEU A 192 -13.59 0.69 -7.24
C LEU A 192 -13.40 2.16 -6.88
N ALA A 193 -13.19 3.03 -7.88
CA ALA A 193 -13.01 4.46 -7.65
C ALA A 193 -14.20 5.06 -6.90
N LYS A 194 -15.43 4.67 -7.27
CA LYS A 194 -16.66 5.09 -6.61
C LYS A 194 -16.70 4.58 -5.16
N ASN A 195 -16.49 3.28 -4.94
CA ASN A 195 -16.51 2.69 -3.61
C ASN A 195 -15.50 3.34 -2.67
N VAL A 196 -14.29 3.56 -3.14
CA VAL A 196 -13.21 4.16 -2.36
C VAL A 196 -13.45 5.65 -2.08
N SER A 197 -14.13 6.37 -2.98
CA SER A 197 -14.45 7.79 -2.77
C SER A 197 -15.43 8.04 -1.61
N GLU A 198 -16.23 7.05 -1.24
CA GLU A 198 -17.19 7.13 -0.12
C GLU A 198 -16.54 6.88 1.25
N ILE A 199 -15.32 6.34 1.29
CA ILE A 199 -14.61 5.98 2.52
C ILE A 199 -14.43 7.19 3.44
N GLU A 200 -14.11 8.34 2.86
CA GLU A 200 -13.95 9.57 3.62
C GLU A 200 -15.20 9.89 4.44
N ARG A 201 -16.38 9.75 3.85
CA ARG A 201 -17.66 10.02 4.52
C ARG A 201 -17.93 9.05 5.70
N ILE A 202 -17.45 7.81 5.58
CA ILE A 202 -17.59 6.80 6.64
C ILE A 202 -16.66 7.11 7.81
N ILE A 203 -15.44 7.53 7.53
CA ILE A 203 -14.38 7.76 8.51
C ILE A 203 -14.52 9.13 9.18
N MET A 204 -14.76 10.18 8.38
CA MET A 204 -14.77 11.57 8.85
C MET A 204 -16.07 11.92 9.54
N ARG A 205 -16.18 11.54 10.80
CA ARG A 205 -17.31 11.88 11.68
C ARG A 205 -16.79 12.30 13.05
N ASP A 206 -17.65 12.91 13.85
CA ASP A 206 -17.34 13.36 15.20
C ASP A 206 -16.05 14.21 15.24
N ILE A 207 -15.19 13.89 16.20
CA ILE A 207 -13.93 14.59 16.45
C ILE A 207 -12.95 14.52 15.26
N ILE A 208 -13.05 13.49 14.41
CA ILE A 208 -12.17 13.34 13.21
C ILE A 208 -12.54 14.38 12.15
N SER A 209 -13.80 14.82 12.10
CA SER A 209 -14.28 15.83 11.15
C SER A 209 -13.99 17.28 11.59
N VAL A 210 -13.55 17.49 12.84
CA VAL A 210 -13.25 18.83 13.33
C VAL A 210 -11.92 19.31 12.74
N GLU A 211 -11.94 20.41 12.00
CA GLU A 211 -10.72 21.05 11.53
C GLU A 211 -9.79 21.35 12.71
N SER A 212 -8.55 20.89 12.60
CA SER A 212 -7.56 21.14 13.63
C SER A 212 -7.41 22.64 13.88
N LEU A 213 -7.62 23.09 15.09
CA LEU A 213 -7.43 24.48 15.51
C LEU A 213 -5.96 24.96 15.34
N TYR A 214 -5.04 24.04 15.00
CA TYR A 214 -3.61 24.30 14.86
C TYR A 214 -3.16 24.45 13.38
N VAL A 215 -4.07 24.32 12.42
CA VAL A 215 -3.77 24.57 10.99
C VAL A 215 -4.37 25.93 10.63
N ARG A 216 -3.61 26.96 10.91
CA ARG A 216 -3.79 28.29 10.35
C ARG A 216 -2.51 28.73 9.63
#